data_46b5af715376d96007a4f66ca353d993
#
_entry.id   46b5af715376d96007a4f66ca353d993
#
_cell.length_a   1.000
_cell.length_b   1.000
_cell.length_c   1.000
_cell.angle_alpha   90.00
_cell.angle_beta   90.00
_cell.angle_gamma   90.00
#
_symmetry.space_group_name_H-M   'P 1'
#
loop_
_entity.id
_entity.type
_entity.pdbx_description
1 polymer ?
#
loop_
_entity_poly.entity_id
_entity_poly.type
_entity_poly.pdbx_seq_one_letter_code
_entity_poly.pdbx_strand_id
1 'polypeptide(L)'
;KSVRAGKFTVEFIHVNHSIADSVAFAIHTKMGTIVHTGDFKIDSTPIDGEVIDLARLGELGKEGVLCLCADSTNVERPGFTPSEKVVGATFMRQFQNCDERIIVTTFASNVHRVQQVLDAAAQCGRKVAVTGRSMENMMKVSTELGYMKVPKNTLVDINKLKGLPKNKQVIVTTGSQGEEMSALYRMAFSTHKQVE
;
A
#
# COMPACT_ATOMS: atom_id res chain seq x y z
N LYS A 1 -21.24 6.57 -0.67
CA LYS A 1 -22.02 5.36 -0.30
C LYS A 1 -22.28 5.39 1.20
N SER A 2 -23.50 4.99 1.67
CA SER A 2 -23.83 5.02 3.10
C SER A 2 -24.51 3.74 3.56
N VAL A 3 -24.42 3.44 4.85
CA VAL A 3 -25.10 2.34 5.52
C VAL A 3 -25.79 2.83 6.79
N ARG A 4 -26.88 2.19 7.15
CA ARG A 4 -27.58 2.47 8.40
C ARG A 4 -27.12 1.50 9.50
N ALA A 5 -26.64 2.04 10.61
CA ALA A 5 -26.19 1.29 11.78
C ALA A 5 -27.04 1.71 13.00
N GLY A 6 -28.18 1.07 13.19
CA GLY A 6 -29.16 1.42 14.23
C GLY A 6 -29.70 2.84 14.06
N LYS A 7 -29.38 3.73 14.98
CA LYS A 7 -29.79 5.15 14.96
C LYS A 7 -28.82 6.07 14.18
N PHE A 8 -27.72 5.52 13.69
CA PHE A 8 -26.70 6.25 12.94
C PHE A 8 -26.81 5.98 11.45
N THR A 9 -26.43 6.95 10.63
CA THR A 9 -26.13 6.76 9.20
C THR A 9 -24.65 7.00 9.03
N VAL A 10 -23.92 6.00 8.52
CA VAL A 10 -22.49 6.08 8.28
C VAL A 10 -22.26 6.22 6.77
N GLU A 11 -21.69 7.34 6.38
CA GLU A 11 -21.32 7.63 5.00
C GLU A 11 -19.84 7.33 4.81
N PHE A 12 -19.50 6.67 3.70
CA PHE A 12 -18.14 6.33 3.29
C PHE A 12 -17.67 7.35 2.26
N ILE A 13 -16.58 8.03 2.54
CA ILE A 13 -15.99 9.09 1.71
C ILE A 13 -14.61 8.60 1.29
N HIS A 14 -14.34 8.56 -0.02
CA HIS A 14 -13.06 8.09 -0.53
C HIS A 14 -11.90 8.98 -0.05
N VAL A 15 -10.82 8.34 0.43
CA VAL A 15 -9.56 9.00 0.77
C VAL A 15 -8.38 8.24 0.18
N ASN A 16 -7.31 8.94 -0.15
CA ASN A 16 -6.07 8.28 -0.59
C ASN A 16 -5.26 7.81 0.63
N HIS A 17 -4.81 6.58 0.56
CA HIS A 17 -3.85 5.99 1.50
C HIS A 17 -3.04 4.89 0.80
N SER A 18 -2.14 4.23 1.51
CA SER A 18 -1.31 3.13 0.99
C SER A 18 -2.06 1.83 0.72
N ILE A 19 -3.20 1.64 1.38
CA ILE A 19 -4.11 0.51 1.15
C ILE A 19 -5.20 0.94 0.17
N ALA A 20 -5.58 0.04 -0.74
CA ALA A 20 -6.64 0.29 -1.70
C ALA A 20 -7.99 0.48 -1.01
N ASP A 21 -8.85 1.31 -1.62
CA ASP A 21 -10.24 1.56 -1.20
C ASP A 21 -10.39 2.12 0.22
N SER A 22 -9.42 2.96 0.64
CA SER A 22 -9.46 3.65 1.93
C SER A 22 -10.59 4.66 2.00
N VAL A 23 -11.23 4.75 3.17
CA VAL A 23 -12.38 5.64 3.38
C VAL A 23 -12.29 6.41 4.68
N ALA A 24 -12.76 7.65 4.65
CA ALA A 24 -13.21 8.39 5.80
C ALA A 24 -14.68 8.08 6.09
N PHE A 25 -15.11 8.34 7.31
CA PHE A 25 -16.50 8.19 7.72
C PHE A 25 -17.11 9.52 8.11
N ALA A 26 -18.31 9.82 7.58
CA ALA A 26 -19.19 10.80 8.17
C ALA A 26 -20.33 10.05 8.90
N ILE A 27 -20.35 10.19 10.22
CA ILE A 27 -21.32 9.52 11.09
C ILE A 27 -22.39 10.53 11.47
N HIS A 28 -23.54 10.42 10.83
CA HIS A 28 -24.68 11.30 11.04
C HIS A 28 -25.49 10.81 12.25
N THR A 29 -25.66 11.71 13.22
CA THR A 29 -26.42 11.48 14.45
C THR A 29 -27.50 12.55 14.61
N LYS A 30 -28.39 12.37 15.57
CA LYS A 30 -29.37 13.42 15.93
C LYS A 30 -28.75 14.68 16.52
N MET A 31 -27.53 14.57 17.05
CA MET A 31 -26.80 15.68 17.70
C MET A 31 -25.91 16.44 16.73
N GLY A 32 -25.63 15.89 15.55
CA GLY A 32 -24.74 16.45 14.54
C GLY A 32 -23.90 15.36 13.85
N THR A 33 -23.02 15.77 12.97
CA THR A 33 -22.15 14.90 12.19
C THR A 33 -20.77 14.81 12.81
N ILE A 34 -20.27 13.59 12.98
CA ILE A 34 -18.88 13.31 13.38
C ILE A 34 -18.14 12.85 12.11
N VAL A 35 -16.99 13.46 11.84
CA VAL A 35 -16.13 13.04 10.73
C VAL A 35 -14.89 12.37 11.30
N HIS A 36 -14.61 11.14 10.84
CA HIS A 36 -13.37 10.41 11.13
C HIS A 36 -12.64 10.17 9.82
N THR A 37 -11.46 10.76 9.65
CA THR A 37 -10.76 10.72 8.38
C THR A 37 -10.19 9.33 8.04
N GLY A 38 -10.02 8.44 9.01
CA GLY A 38 -9.10 7.32 8.85
C GLY A 38 -7.69 7.84 8.61
N ASP A 39 -6.79 6.94 8.20
CA ASP A 39 -5.47 7.34 7.71
C ASP A 39 -5.62 7.86 6.28
N PHE A 40 -5.07 9.04 6.01
CA PHE A 40 -5.21 9.66 4.69
C PHE A 40 -3.97 10.45 4.29
N LYS A 41 -3.87 10.69 3.00
CA LYS A 41 -3.00 11.71 2.42
C LYS A 41 -3.74 12.47 1.32
N ILE A 42 -3.31 13.68 1.03
CA ILE A 42 -3.78 14.42 -0.15
C ILE A 42 -2.81 14.13 -1.28
N ASP A 43 -3.21 13.28 -2.23
CA ASP A 43 -2.46 12.96 -3.42
C ASP A 43 -3.26 13.37 -4.65
N SER A 44 -2.79 14.38 -5.38
CA SER A 44 -3.45 14.86 -6.59
C SER A 44 -3.17 14.00 -7.84
N THR A 45 -2.27 13.04 -7.72
CA THR A 45 -1.87 12.14 -8.82
C THR A 45 -1.74 10.69 -8.32
N PRO A 46 -2.79 10.13 -7.69
CA PRO A 46 -2.73 8.78 -7.13
C PRO A 46 -2.53 7.73 -8.22
N ILE A 47 -2.06 6.55 -7.85
CA ILE A 47 -1.73 5.48 -8.79
C ILE A 47 -2.98 4.91 -9.45
N ASP A 48 -4.04 4.72 -8.67
CA ASP A 48 -5.34 4.23 -9.11
C ASP A 48 -6.16 5.26 -9.89
N GLY A 49 -5.75 6.53 -9.85
CA GLY A 49 -6.41 7.65 -10.54
C GLY A 49 -7.56 8.27 -9.74
N GLU A 50 -7.94 7.70 -8.60
CA GLU A 50 -9.01 8.20 -7.76
C GLU A 50 -8.47 9.13 -6.68
N VAL A 51 -8.84 10.41 -6.74
CA VAL A 51 -8.42 11.42 -5.76
C VAL A 51 -9.36 11.43 -4.55
N ILE A 52 -8.82 11.84 -3.41
CA ILE A 52 -9.64 12.06 -2.20
C ILE A 52 -10.83 12.99 -2.49
N ASP A 53 -12.00 12.63 -1.98
CA ASP A 53 -13.24 13.41 -2.16
C ASP A 53 -13.27 14.65 -1.24
N LEU A 54 -12.40 15.61 -1.57
CA LEU A 54 -12.37 16.90 -0.86
C LEU A 54 -13.66 17.71 -1.05
N ALA A 55 -14.38 17.50 -2.16
CA ALA A 55 -15.63 18.18 -2.41
C ALA A 55 -16.68 17.78 -1.35
N ARG A 56 -16.82 16.48 -1.09
CA ARG A 56 -17.75 15.99 -0.06
C ARG A 56 -17.34 16.42 1.34
N LEU A 57 -16.06 16.37 1.66
CA LEU A 57 -15.55 16.89 2.95
C LEU A 57 -15.84 18.38 3.11
N GLY A 58 -15.70 19.15 2.04
CA GLY A 58 -16.04 20.59 2.02
C GLY A 58 -17.53 20.86 2.23
N GLU A 59 -18.43 20.04 1.64
CA GLU A 59 -19.87 20.11 1.86
C GLU A 59 -20.21 19.86 3.33
N LEU A 60 -19.67 18.80 3.93
CA LEU A 60 -19.87 18.51 5.35
C LEU A 60 -19.38 19.65 6.25
N GLY A 61 -18.26 20.28 5.89
CA GLY A 61 -17.77 21.47 6.59
C GLY A 61 -18.76 22.64 6.54
N LYS A 62 -19.44 22.84 5.41
CA LYS A 62 -20.49 23.89 5.26
C LYS A 62 -21.76 23.52 6.03
N GLU A 63 -22.16 22.27 6.05
CA GLU A 63 -23.29 21.75 6.82
C GLU A 63 -23.07 21.88 8.34
N GLY A 64 -21.82 21.84 8.76
CA GLY A 64 -21.37 21.88 10.16
C GLY A 64 -21.02 20.50 10.70
N VAL A 65 -19.79 20.39 11.21
CA VAL A 65 -19.24 19.17 11.81
C VAL A 65 -19.17 19.33 13.33
N LEU A 66 -19.83 18.44 14.07
CA LEU A 66 -19.85 18.43 15.52
C LEU A 66 -18.47 18.05 16.08
N CYS A 67 -17.81 17.07 15.48
CA CYS A 67 -16.50 16.58 15.90
C CYS A 67 -15.71 16.08 14.69
N LEU A 68 -14.44 16.49 14.60
CA LEU A 68 -13.48 16.02 13.62
C LEU A 68 -12.40 15.18 14.32
N CYS A 69 -12.31 13.89 13.96
CA CYS A 69 -11.22 13.00 14.34
C CYS A 69 -10.31 12.84 13.13
N ALA A 70 -9.20 13.59 13.09
CA ALA A 70 -8.30 13.64 11.94
C ALA A 70 -6.99 12.90 12.23
N ASP A 71 -6.51 12.14 11.22
CA ASP A 71 -5.14 11.64 11.20
C ASP A 71 -4.15 12.82 11.31
N SER A 72 -3.22 12.71 12.22
CA SER A 72 -2.21 13.73 12.50
C SER A 72 -0.79 13.17 12.58
N THR A 73 -0.55 12.01 11.98
CA THR A 73 0.70 11.25 12.09
C THR A 73 1.94 12.07 11.74
N ASN A 74 1.87 12.94 10.75
CA ASN A 74 2.97 13.79 10.30
C ASN A 74 2.75 15.29 10.58
N VAL A 75 1.86 15.66 11.49
CA VAL A 75 1.46 17.06 11.73
C VAL A 75 2.64 17.97 12.10
N GLU A 76 3.67 17.45 12.76
CA GLU A 76 4.87 18.22 13.15
C GLU A 76 5.93 18.31 12.04
N ARG A 77 5.75 17.61 10.92
CA ARG A 77 6.73 17.62 9.82
C ARG A 77 6.30 18.61 8.74
N PRO A 78 7.09 19.66 8.46
CA PRO A 78 6.79 20.57 7.39
C PRO A 78 6.93 19.90 6.01
N GLY A 79 6.10 20.33 5.05
CA GLY A 79 6.12 19.85 3.67
C GLY A 79 4.94 18.96 3.32
N PHE A 80 5.11 18.19 2.25
CA PHE A 80 4.07 17.34 1.69
C PHE A 80 4.57 15.90 1.53
N THR A 81 3.69 14.94 1.70
CA THR A 81 3.96 13.54 1.34
C THR A 81 3.89 13.40 -0.19
N PRO A 82 4.97 12.98 -0.86
CA PRO A 82 4.97 12.78 -2.30
C PRO A 82 3.95 11.72 -2.75
N SER A 83 3.52 11.81 -4.01
CA SER A 83 2.71 10.75 -4.61
C SER A 83 3.47 9.43 -4.70
N GLU A 84 2.76 8.31 -4.55
CA GLU A 84 3.33 6.97 -4.75
C GLU A 84 3.89 6.76 -6.17
N LYS A 85 3.46 7.52 -7.17
CA LYS A 85 4.04 7.48 -8.55
C LYS A 85 5.54 7.72 -8.59
N VAL A 86 6.06 8.55 -7.69
CA VAL A 86 7.51 8.85 -7.58
C VAL A 86 8.30 7.58 -7.21
N VAL A 87 7.70 6.73 -6.39
CA VAL A 87 8.31 5.45 -5.97
C VAL A 87 8.44 4.50 -7.17
N GLY A 88 7.43 4.43 -8.04
CA GLY A 88 7.46 3.60 -9.25
C GLY A 88 8.58 3.99 -10.22
N ALA A 89 8.79 5.27 -10.46
CA ALA A 89 9.91 5.75 -11.27
C ALA A 89 11.27 5.37 -10.66
N THR A 90 11.37 5.42 -9.33
CA THR A 90 12.58 5.00 -8.61
C THR A 90 12.80 3.49 -8.74
N PHE A 91 11.78 2.66 -8.63
CA PHE A 91 11.89 1.22 -8.87
C PHE A 91 12.39 0.93 -10.28
N MET A 92 11.81 1.55 -11.30
CA MET A 92 12.26 1.35 -12.68
C MET A 92 13.76 1.64 -12.84
N ARG A 93 14.21 2.80 -12.35
CA ARG A 93 15.62 3.16 -12.41
C ARG A 93 16.53 2.17 -11.67
N GLN A 94 16.15 1.75 -10.47
CA GLN A 94 16.93 0.80 -9.68
C GLN A 94 16.95 -0.59 -10.32
N PHE A 95 15.83 -1.05 -10.86
CA PHE A 95 15.72 -2.38 -11.45
C PHE A 95 16.49 -2.49 -12.77
N GLN A 96 16.57 -1.39 -13.54
CA GLN A 96 17.38 -1.32 -14.76
C GLN A 96 18.88 -1.31 -14.52
N ASN A 97 19.31 -0.68 -13.42
CA ASN A 97 20.73 -0.43 -13.14
C ASN A 97 21.36 -1.40 -12.10
N CYS A 98 20.63 -2.44 -11.70
CA CYS A 98 21.11 -3.40 -10.71
C CYS A 98 21.36 -4.77 -11.36
N ASP A 99 22.59 -5.27 -11.30
CA ASP A 99 22.96 -6.59 -11.81
C ASP A 99 22.86 -7.71 -10.76
N GLU A 100 22.45 -7.37 -9.55
CA GLU A 100 22.29 -8.29 -8.43
C GLU A 100 20.81 -8.57 -8.12
N ARG A 101 20.57 -9.42 -7.13
CA ARG A 101 19.25 -9.64 -6.52
C ARG A 101 18.75 -8.37 -5.86
N ILE A 102 17.49 -8.06 -6.08
CA ILE A 102 16.82 -6.92 -5.44
C ILE A 102 15.92 -7.45 -4.33
N ILE A 103 16.04 -6.88 -3.15
CA ILE A 103 15.10 -7.12 -2.04
C ILE A 103 14.35 -5.81 -1.77
N VAL A 104 13.04 -5.86 -1.89
CA VAL A 104 12.15 -4.72 -1.61
C VAL A 104 11.37 -5.02 -0.34
N THR A 105 11.47 -4.12 0.62
CA THR A 105 10.69 -4.21 1.86
C THR A 105 9.61 -3.14 1.88
N THR A 106 8.42 -3.53 2.31
CA THR A 106 7.31 -2.61 2.49
C THR A 106 6.32 -3.18 3.51
N PHE A 107 5.40 -2.35 3.99
CA PHE A 107 4.25 -2.87 4.74
C PHE A 107 3.40 -3.77 3.87
N ALA A 108 2.91 -4.86 4.44
CA ALA A 108 2.06 -5.80 3.71
C ALA A 108 0.79 -5.10 3.16
N SER A 109 0.25 -4.12 3.88
CA SER A 109 -0.94 -3.37 3.47
C SER A 109 -0.73 -2.44 2.28
N ASN A 110 0.52 -2.15 1.88
CA ASN A 110 0.79 -1.23 0.79
C ASN A 110 0.65 -1.92 -0.60
N VAL A 111 -0.61 -2.14 -0.99
CA VAL A 111 -0.99 -2.79 -2.25
C VAL A 111 -0.38 -2.09 -3.47
N HIS A 112 -0.47 -0.77 -3.50
CA HIS A 112 0.00 0.03 -4.64
C HIS A 112 1.51 -0.07 -4.83
N ARG A 113 2.28 -0.11 -3.74
CA ARG A 113 3.74 -0.28 -3.83
C ARG A 113 4.14 -1.66 -4.33
N VAL A 114 3.45 -2.70 -3.85
CA VAL A 114 3.67 -4.07 -4.34
C VAL A 114 3.32 -4.18 -5.82
N GLN A 115 2.22 -3.55 -6.26
CA GLN A 115 1.86 -3.49 -7.70
C GLN A 115 2.97 -2.85 -8.52
N GLN A 116 3.51 -1.71 -8.08
CA GLN A 116 4.62 -1.03 -8.79
C GLN A 116 5.88 -1.89 -8.88
N VAL A 117 6.18 -2.66 -7.82
CA VAL A 117 7.31 -3.61 -7.86
C VAL A 117 7.08 -4.71 -8.89
N LEU A 118 5.87 -5.27 -8.95
CA LEU A 118 5.50 -6.29 -9.93
C LEU A 118 5.61 -5.77 -11.37
N ASP A 119 5.13 -4.56 -11.60
CA ASP A 119 5.15 -3.92 -12.92
C ASP A 119 6.58 -3.60 -13.37
N ALA A 120 7.40 -3.04 -12.48
CA ALA A 120 8.81 -2.76 -12.76
C ALA A 120 9.60 -4.04 -13.02
N ALA A 121 9.36 -5.09 -12.23
CA ALA A 121 10.01 -6.39 -12.43
C ALA A 121 9.63 -7.00 -13.77
N ALA A 122 8.36 -6.97 -14.15
CA ALA A 122 7.89 -7.48 -15.43
C ALA A 122 8.55 -6.75 -16.62
N GLN A 123 8.61 -5.41 -16.56
CA GLN A 123 9.25 -4.59 -17.59
C GLN A 123 10.76 -4.85 -17.70
N CYS A 124 11.44 -5.16 -16.59
CA CYS A 124 12.86 -5.49 -16.58
C CYS A 124 13.15 -6.99 -16.80
N GLY A 125 12.12 -7.80 -17.09
CA GLY A 125 12.27 -9.24 -17.30
C GLY A 125 12.78 -9.98 -16.07
N ARG A 126 12.46 -9.47 -14.86
CA ARG A 126 12.79 -10.08 -13.58
C ARG A 126 11.63 -10.93 -13.06
N LYS A 127 11.91 -11.88 -12.18
CA LYS A 127 10.93 -12.70 -11.46
C LYS A 127 10.83 -12.23 -10.02
N VAL A 128 9.61 -12.18 -9.52
CA VAL A 128 9.29 -11.75 -8.16
C VAL A 128 8.89 -12.94 -7.32
N ALA A 129 9.51 -13.12 -6.17
CA ALA A 129 8.99 -13.98 -5.13
C ALA A 129 8.56 -13.13 -3.93
N VAL A 130 7.51 -13.55 -3.27
CA VAL A 130 7.01 -12.90 -2.07
C VAL A 130 7.26 -13.80 -0.87
N THR A 131 7.63 -13.22 0.25
CA THR A 131 7.82 -13.95 1.48
C THR A 131 7.30 -13.17 2.68
N GLY A 132 6.71 -13.90 3.59
CA GLY A 132 6.05 -13.38 4.78
C GLY A 132 4.54 -13.57 4.71
N ARG A 133 3.99 -14.26 5.72
CA ARG A 133 2.57 -14.67 5.76
C ARG A 133 1.59 -13.52 5.51
N SER A 134 1.83 -12.36 6.11
CA SER A 134 0.97 -11.18 5.93
C SER A 134 1.01 -10.65 4.50
N MET A 135 2.18 -10.63 3.87
CA MET A 135 2.36 -10.19 2.49
C MET A 135 1.69 -11.15 1.51
N GLU A 136 1.85 -12.45 1.69
CA GLU A 136 1.23 -13.49 0.86
C GLU A 136 -0.30 -13.42 0.93
N ASN A 137 -0.86 -13.31 2.15
CA ASN A 137 -2.29 -13.16 2.35
C ASN A 137 -2.85 -11.90 1.70
N MET A 138 -2.14 -10.78 1.87
CA MET A 138 -2.57 -9.51 1.31
C MET A 138 -2.56 -9.53 -0.23
N MET A 139 -1.52 -10.08 -0.85
CA MET A 139 -1.48 -10.26 -2.30
C MET A 139 -2.63 -11.14 -2.81
N LYS A 140 -2.91 -12.25 -2.13
CA LYS A 140 -4.02 -13.12 -2.48
C LYS A 140 -5.34 -12.36 -2.46
N VAL A 141 -5.68 -11.74 -1.35
CA VAL A 141 -6.94 -11.00 -1.17
C VAL A 141 -7.05 -9.84 -2.17
N SER A 142 -5.98 -9.06 -2.34
CA SER A 142 -5.98 -7.92 -3.28
C SER A 142 -6.14 -8.37 -4.73
N THR A 143 -5.59 -9.53 -5.11
CA THR A 143 -5.77 -10.10 -6.44
C THR A 143 -7.21 -10.61 -6.64
N GLU A 144 -7.77 -11.31 -5.65
CA GLU A 144 -9.14 -11.81 -5.68
C GLU A 144 -10.17 -10.67 -5.78
N LEU A 145 -9.92 -9.56 -5.09
CA LEU A 145 -10.77 -8.37 -5.12
C LEU A 145 -10.52 -7.45 -6.33
N GLY A 146 -9.50 -7.74 -7.15
CA GLY A 146 -9.18 -6.96 -8.35
C GLY A 146 -8.37 -5.69 -8.12
N TYR A 147 -7.90 -5.43 -6.89
CA TYR A 147 -7.02 -4.29 -6.57
C TYR A 147 -5.58 -4.51 -7.02
N MET A 148 -5.17 -5.75 -7.25
CA MET A 148 -3.85 -6.10 -7.73
C MET A 148 -3.93 -6.94 -9.01
N LYS A 149 -3.09 -6.59 -10.00
CA LYS A 149 -2.96 -7.31 -11.26
C LYS A 149 -1.56 -7.86 -11.38
N VAL A 150 -1.42 -9.17 -11.21
CA VAL A 150 -0.11 -9.83 -11.33
C VAL A 150 0.23 -10.01 -12.83
N PRO A 151 1.31 -9.38 -13.34
CA PRO A 151 1.72 -9.58 -14.74
C PRO A 151 2.06 -11.05 -15.02
N LYS A 152 1.73 -11.52 -16.21
CA LYS A 152 1.98 -12.91 -16.62
C LYS A 152 3.45 -13.29 -16.42
N ASN A 153 3.70 -14.47 -15.90
CA ASN A 153 5.04 -15.04 -15.69
C ASN A 153 5.97 -14.19 -14.80
N THR A 154 5.47 -13.27 -13.99
CA THR A 154 6.29 -12.42 -13.11
C THR A 154 6.44 -13.02 -11.73
N LEU A 155 5.33 -13.47 -11.13
CA LEU A 155 5.34 -14.06 -9.79
C LEU A 155 5.75 -15.53 -9.86
N VAL A 156 6.68 -15.93 -8.99
CA VAL A 156 7.18 -17.31 -8.87
C VAL A 156 7.29 -17.71 -7.40
N ASP A 157 7.29 -19.01 -7.14
CA ASP A 157 7.62 -19.52 -5.81
C ASP A 157 9.07 -19.20 -5.45
N ILE A 158 9.33 -18.89 -4.18
CA ILE A 158 10.65 -18.46 -3.70
C ILE A 158 11.73 -19.55 -3.90
N ASN A 159 11.37 -20.82 -3.87
CA ASN A 159 12.30 -21.92 -4.14
C ASN A 159 12.72 -21.96 -5.62
N LYS A 160 11.83 -21.56 -6.53
CA LYS A 160 12.13 -21.46 -7.96
C LYS A 160 13.02 -20.27 -8.27
N LEU A 161 12.98 -19.22 -7.44
CA LEU A 161 13.80 -18.04 -7.61
C LEU A 161 15.29 -18.36 -7.52
N LYS A 162 15.70 -19.26 -6.63
CA LYS A 162 17.10 -19.65 -6.42
C LYS A 162 17.81 -20.17 -7.67
N GLY A 163 17.09 -20.79 -8.59
CA GLY A 163 17.65 -21.32 -9.85
C GLY A 163 17.86 -20.27 -10.94
N LEU A 164 17.47 -19.02 -10.71
CA LEU A 164 17.62 -17.94 -11.69
C LEU A 164 18.90 -17.15 -11.45
N PRO A 165 19.47 -16.50 -12.48
CA PRO A 165 20.54 -15.52 -12.28
C PRO A 165 20.14 -14.42 -11.32
N LYS A 166 21.09 -13.90 -10.52
CA LYS A 166 20.80 -12.88 -9.49
C LYS A 166 20.10 -11.64 -10.07
N ASN A 167 20.54 -11.16 -11.22
CA ASN A 167 19.94 -10.01 -11.90
C ASN A 167 18.49 -10.26 -12.42
N LYS A 168 17.98 -11.48 -12.27
CA LYS A 168 16.58 -11.83 -12.56
C LYS A 168 15.73 -12.05 -11.31
N GLN A 169 16.31 -11.85 -10.12
CA GLN A 169 15.64 -12.14 -8.86
C GLN A 169 15.16 -10.84 -8.19
N VAL A 170 13.91 -10.82 -7.78
CA VAL A 170 13.33 -9.81 -6.89
C VAL A 170 12.61 -10.52 -5.75
N ILE A 171 12.84 -10.09 -4.53
CA ILE A 171 12.14 -10.58 -3.34
C ILE A 171 11.36 -9.43 -2.73
N VAL A 172 10.05 -9.59 -2.56
CA VAL A 172 9.21 -8.66 -1.82
C VAL A 172 8.91 -9.23 -0.44
N THR A 173 9.15 -8.44 0.59
CA THR A 173 9.08 -8.90 1.98
C THR A 173 8.63 -7.79 2.94
N THR A 174 8.32 -8.19 4.17
CA THR A 174 8.10 -7.28 5.30
C THR A 174 9.39 -7.05 6.08
N GLY A 175 9.42 -6.06 6.97
CA GLY A 175 10.58 -5.75 7.81
C GLY A 175 11.20 -4.39 7.51
N SER A 176 10.44 -3.46 6.89
CA SER A 176 10.93 -2.14 6.50
C SER A 176 11.30 -1.24 7.69
N GLN A 177 10.83 -1.55 8.89
CA GLN A 177 11.17 -0.83 10.13
C GLN A 177 12.15 -1.60 11.03
N GLY A 178 12.75 -2.68 10.53
CA GLY A 178 13.68 -3.50 11.31
C GLY A 178 12.97 -4.36 12.37
N GLU A 179 11.70 -4.66 12.19
CA GLU A 179 10.91 -5.43 13.14
C GLU A 179 11.54 -6.81 13.36
N GLU A 180 11.75 -7.15 14.60
CA GLU A 180 12.22 -8.48 14.98
C GLU A 180 11.29 -9.57 14.43
N MET A 181 11.86 -10.71 14.06
CA MET A 181 11.14 -11.84 13.47
C MET A 181 10.50 -11.57 12.09
N SER A 182 10.64 -10.39 11.52
CA SER A 182 10.25 -10.14 10.13
C SER A 182 11.04 -11.01 9.16
N ALA A 183 10.57 -11.15 7.92
CA ALA A 183 11.28 -11.94 6.94
C ALA A 183 12.64 -11.30 6.58
N LEU A 184 12.72 -9.96 6.46
CA LEU A 184 14.00 -9.27 6.23
C LEU A 184 14.97 -9.46 7.40
N TYR A 185 14.51 -9.33 8.65
CA TYR A 185 15.33 -9.57 9.83
C TYR A 185 15.95 -10.97 9.79
N ARG A 186 15.14 -12.00 9.50
CA ARG A 186 15.62 -13.38 9.38
C ARG A 186 16.61 -13.58 8.23
N MET A 187 16.46 -12.87 7.11
CA MET A 187 17.44 -12.87 6.02
C MET A 187 18.75 -12.26 6.45
N ALA A 188 18.71 -11.10 7.12
CA ALA A 188 19.89 -10.39 7.59
C ALA A 188 20.73 -11.21 8.61
N PHE A 189 20.05 -11.99 9.45
CA PHE A 189 20.70 -12.84 10.45
C PHE A 189 20.87 -14.31 10.00
N SER A 190 20.74 -14.59 8.70
CA SER A 190 20.90 -15.93 8.11
C SER A 190 20.02 -17.02 8.75
N THR A 191 18.87 -16.62 9.31
CA THR A 191 17.87 -17.52 9.90
C THR A 191 16.67 -17.78 9.00
N HIS A 192 16.64 -17.16 7.82
CA HIS A 192 15.58 -17.38 6.85
C HIS A 192 15.79 -18.70 6.13
N LYS A 193 14.76 -19.56 6.11
CA LYS A 193 14.87 -20.95 5.58
C LYS A 193 15.16 -21.03 4.08
N GLN A 194 14.81 -20.00 3.32
CA GLN A 194 14.81 -20.06 1.85
C GLN A 194 15.68 -19.00 1.18
N VAL A 195 16.18 -18.03 1.91
CA VAL A 195 17.02 -16.92 1.38
C VAL A 195 18.24 -16.77 2.24
N GLU A 196 19.39 -16.87 1.62
CA GLU A 196 20.73 -16.59 2.16
C GLU A 196 21.25 -15.28 1.62
#